data_bb279ca5532ffc24e312fc2fb62046f7
#
_entry.id   bb279ca5532ffc24e312fc2fb62046f7
#
_cell.length_a   1.000
_cell.length_b   1.000
_cell.length_c   1.000
_cell.angle_alpha   90.00
_cell.angle_beta   90.00
_cell.angle_gamma   90.00
#
_symmetry.space_group_name_H-M   'P 1'
#
loop_
_entity.id
_entity.type
_entity.pdbx_description
1 polymer ?
#
loop_
_entity_poly.entity_id
_entity_poly.type
_entity_poly.pdbx_seq_one_letter_code
_entity_poly.pdbx_strand_id
1 'polypeptide(L)'
;MVFDTIAAGKARSADVIIIDTAGRLHNKKNLMDELNKISRVIERELPGASKEVLLVLDATTGQNAVNQAKDFKDAAGITGIVLTKLDGTARGGVVLAINNELDVPVKFVGVGEQIDDLQPFDADAFAAGLFDKAPTEVDEEEIASFIGSAEAAADEKAEKGSQN
;
A
#
# COMPACT_ATOMS: atom_id res chain seq x y z
N MET A 1 0.42 -19.78 17.20
CA MET A 1 0.09 -19.77 15.75
C MET A 1 1.30 -19.44 14.85
N VAL A 2 1.86 -18.22 14.82
CA VAL A 2 3.02 -17.92 13.96
C VAL A 2 4.24 -18.78 14.25
N PHE A 3 4.59 -18.95 15.53
CA PHE A 3 5.67 -19.85 15.96
C PHE A 3 5.47 -21.29 15.45
N ASP A 4 4.27 -21.84 15.62
CA ASP A 4 3.96 -23.21 15.19
C ASP A 4 4.02 -23.35 13.67
N THR A 5 3.57 -22.31 12.94
CA THR A 5 3.64 -22.26 11.46
C THR A 5 5.11 -22.32 11.01
N ILE A 6 5.98 -21.52 11.62
CA ILE A 6 7.42 -21.52 11.31
C ILE A 6 8.06 -22.88 11.66
N ALA A 7 7.74 -23.44 12.82
CA ALA A 7 8.24 -24.75 13.22
C ALA A 7 7.80 -25.84 12.22
N ALA A 8 6.54 -25.82 11.80
CA ALA A 8 6.03 -26.74 10.78
C ALA A 8 6.69 -26.54 9.42
N GLY A 9 6.93 -25.30 9.01
CA GLY A 9 7.65 -24.96 7.78
C GLY A 9 9.07 -25.51 7.77
N LYS A 10 9.81 -25.31 8.88
CA LYS A 10 11.15 -25.88 9.04
C LYS A 10 11.14 -27.41 8.97
N ALA A 11 10.22 -28.04 9.68
CA ALA A 11 10.12 -29.51 9.70
C ALA A 11 9.80 -30.11 8.32
N ARG A 12 9.17 -29.33 7.44
CA ARG A 12 8.82 -29.73 6.05
C ARG A 12 9.84 -29.25 5.02
N SER A 13 10.87 -28.57 5.43
CA SER A 13 11.85 -27.92 4.54
C SER A 13 11.16 -27.01 3.51
N ALA A 14 10.20 -26.23 3.96
CA ALA A 14 9.47 -25.31 3.10
C ALA A 14 10.37 -24.16 2.64
N ASP A 15 10.37 -23.88 1.34
CA ASP A 15 11.15 -22.80 0.74
C ASP A 15 10.51 -21.43 1.02
N VAL A 16 9.18 -21.39 1.14
CA VAL A 16 8.38 -20.16 1.38
C VAL A 16 7.38 -20.40 2.48
N ILE A 17 7.26 -19.45 3.39
CA ILE A 17 6.22 -19.41 4.42
C ILE A 17 5.44 -18.09 4.26
N ILE A 18 4.14 -18.19 3.99
CA ILE A 18 3.25 -17.05 3.88
C ILE A 18 2.45 -16.93 5.18
N ILE A 19 2.48 -15.74 5.77
CA ILE A 19 1.77 -15.43 7.01
C ILE A 19 0.74 -14.34 6.70
N ASP A 20 -0.53 -14.73 6.61
CA ASP A 20 -1.65 -13.80 6.48
C ASP A 20 -2.01 -13.23 7.84
N THR A 21 -2.20 -11.91 7.92
CA THR A 21 -2.46 -11.19 9.16
C THR A 21 -3.80 -10.45 9.10
N ALA A 22 -4.38 -10.19 10.27
CA ALA A 22 -5.57 -9.35 10.33
C ALA A 22 -5.25 -7.93 9.84
N GLY A 23 -6.06 -7.41 8.90
CA GLY A 23 -5.92 -6.06 8.35
C GLY A 23 -6.94 -5.04 8.90
N ARG A 24 -7.76 -5.42 9.90
CA ARG A 24 -8.85 -4.58 10.38
C ARG A 24 -8.37 -3.53 11.38
N LEU A 25 -8.40 -2.26 10.98
CA LEU A 25 -7.98 -1.09 11.77
C LEU A 25 -8.90 -0.71 12.95
N HIS A 26 -9.93 -1.49 13.28
CA HIS A 26 -10.87 -1.13 14.36
C HIS A 26 -10.19 -0.93 15.73
N ASN A 27 -9.02 -1.52 15.94
CA ASN A 27 -8.17 -1.26 17.11
C ASN A 27 -6.72 -1.17 16.65
N LYS A 28 -6.36 -0.02 16.08
CA LYS A 28 -5.06 0.27 15.49
C LYS A 28 -3.90 -0.11 16.42
N LYS A 29 -3.95 0.28 17.68
CA LYS A 29 -2.87 0.01 18.64
C LYS A 29 -2.64 -1.48 18.83
N ASN A 30 -3.69 -2.25 19.08
CA ASN A 30 -3.57 -3.70 19.29
C ASN A 30 -3.05 -4.41 18.04
N LEU A 31 -3.49 -3.98 16.86
CA LEU A 31 -3.01 -4.53 15.59
C LEU A 31 -1.52 -4.27 15.40
N MET A 32 -1.06 -3.05 15.67
CA MET A 32 0.36 -2.70 15.57
C MET A 32 1.23 -3.47 16.56
N ASP A 33 0.75 -3.66 17.78
CA ASP A 33 1.43 -4.48 18.80
C ASP A 33 1.50 -5.95 18.37
N GLU A 34 0.45 -6.47 17.71
CA GLU A 34 0.42 -7.84 17.20
C GLU A 34 1.41 -8.02 16.03
N LEU A 35 1.43 -7.10 15.07
CA LEU A 35 2.37 -7.12 13.95
C LEU A 35 3.82 -7.05 14.41
N ASN A 36 4.12 -6.21 15.40
CA ASN A 36 5.43 -6.14 16.03
C ASN A 36 5.83 -7.46 16.70
N LYS A 37 4.90 -8.14 17.37
CA LYS A 37 5.16 -9.48 17.96
C LYS A 37 5.44 -10.50 16.87
N ILE A 38 4.67 -10.50 15.79
CA ILE A 38 4.89 -11.39 14.65
C ILE A 38 6.29 -11.18 14.06
N SER A 39 6.68 -9.93 13.81
CA SER A 39 8.01 -9.60 13.29
C SER A 39 9.13 -10.14 14.18
N ARG A 40 9.04 -9.92 15.49
CA ARG A 40 10.04 -10.43 16.46
C ARG A 40 10.12 -11.95 16.50
N VAL A 41 8.98 -12.63 16.38
CA VAL A 41 8.96 -14.10 16.33
C VAL A 41 9.64 -14.60 15.05
N ILE A 42 9.37 -13.98 13.91
CA ILE A 42 10.01 -14.34 12.64
C ILE A 42 11.53 -14.14 12.73
N GLU A 43 11.98 -13.00 13.22
CA GLU A 43 13.42 -12.69 13.35
C GLU A 43 14.15 -13.67 14.29
N ARG A 44 13.50 -14.06 15.38
CA ARG A 44 14.06 -15.03 16.32
C ARG A 44 14.12 -16.44 15.76
N GLU A 45 13.04 -16.88 15.11
CA GLU A 45 12.90 -18.26 14.63
C GLU A 45 13.56 -18.51 13.28
N LEU A 46 13.71 -17.48 12.45
CA LEU A 46 14.28 -17.54 11.10
C LEU A 46 15.37 -16.47 10.92
N PRO A 47 16.43 -16.49 11.73
CA PRO A 47 17.52 -15.53 11.59
C PRO A 47 18.17 -15.67 10.21
N GLY A 48 18.25 -14.57 9.46
CA GLY A 48 18.86 -14.54 8.13
C GLY A 48 17.94 -14.99 6.98
N ALA A 49 16.69 -15.33 7.21
CA ALA A 49 15.73 -15.53 6.15
C ALA A 49 15.39 -14.19 5.44
N SER A 50 15.20 -14.24 4.14
CA SER A 50 14.67 -13.11 3.38
C SER A 50 13.22 -12.86 3.81
N LYS A 51 12.96 -11.70 4.40
CA LYS A 51 11.64 -11.31 4.90
C LYS A 51 11.07 -10.20 4.04
N GLU A 52 9.89 -10.45 3.49
CA GLU A 52 9.07 -9.45 2.83
C GLU A 52 7.83 -9.15 3.68
N VAL A 53 7.55 -7.88 3.89
CA VAL A 53 6.34 -7.41 4.55
C VAL A 53 5.53 -6.61 3.53
N LEU A 54 4.53 -7.26 2.97
CA LEU A 54 3.70 -6.70 1.91
C LEU A 54 2.41 -6.13 2.51
N LEU A 55 2.16 -4.86 2.26
CA LEU A 55 0.89 -4.21 2.59
C LEU A 55 -0.04 -4.27 1.39
N VAL A 56 -1.20 -4.91 1.56
CA VAL A 56 -2.23 -4.97 0.52
C VAL A 56 -3.20 -3.80 0.69
N LEU A 57 -3.35 -3.00 -0.35
CA LEU A 57 -4.20 -1.81 -0.38
C LEU A 57 -5.19 -1.89 -1.56
N ASP A 58 -6.40 -1.40 -1.32
CA ASP A 58 -7.42 -1.23 -2.36
C ASP A 58 -7.23 0.13 -3.03
N ALA A 59 -6.91 0.14 -4.33
CA ALA A 59 -6.65 1.37 -5.10
C ALA A 59 -7.88 2.29 -5.18
N THR A 60 -9.08 1.76 -5.02
CA THR A 60 -10.32 2.55 -5.07
C THR A 60 -10.51 3.48 -3.86
N THR A 61 -9.77 3.23 -2.77
CA THR A 61 -9.86 4.03 -1.53
C THR A 61 -9.10 5.36 -1.59
N GLY A 62 -8.34 5.60 -2.65
CA GLY A 62 -7.66 6.87 -2.90
C GLY A 62 -6.74 7.29 -1.75
N GLN A 63 -6.88 8.53 -1.26
CA GLN A 63 -6.03 9.09 -0.19
C GLN A 63 -6.08 8.29 1.11
N ASN A 64 -7.17 7.58 1.40
CA ASN A 64 -7.25 6.72 2.58
C ASN A 64 -6.24 5.56 2.51
N ALA A 65 -5.96 5.01 1.32
CA ALA A 65 -4.93 3.99 1.14
C ALA A 65 -3.54 4.54 1.53
N VAL A 66 -3.22 5.77 1.12
CA VAL A 66 -1.95 6.43 1.45
C VAL A 66 -1.80 6.62 2.96
N ASN A 67 -2.85 7.11 3.62
CA ASN A 67 -2.85 7.31 5.06
C ASN A 67 -2.69 5.99 5.84
N GLN A 68 -3.39 4.93 5.40
CA GLN A 68 -3.22 3.60 5.96
C GLN A 68 -1.77 3.11 5.80
N ALA A 69 -1.20 3.28 4.62
CA ALA A 69 0.15 2.84 4.34
C ALA A 69 1.20 3.54 5.22
N LYS A 70 1.04 4.84 5.52
CA LYS A 70 1.88 5.56 6.48
C LYS A 70 1.86 4.91 7.86
N ASP A 71 0.65 4.63 8.35
CA ASP A 71 0.46 4.01 9.65
C ASP A 71 1.12 2.63 9.76
N PHE A 72 1.01 1.81 8.72
CA PHE A 72 1.61 0.48 8.68
C PHE A 72 3.13 0.51 8.45
N LYS A 73 3.65 1.49 7.68
CA LYS A 73 5.09 1.65 7.46
C LYS A 73 5.84 1.76 8.78
N ASP A 74 5.38 2.65 9.64
CA ASP A 74 6.05 2.94 10.92
C ASP A 74 5.97 1.77 11.91
N ALA A 75 4.90 1.01 11.86
CA ALA A 75 4.63 -0.03 12.84
C ALA A 75 5.07 -1.43 12.42
N ALA A 76 4.95 -1.78 11.14
CA ALA A 76 5.20 -3.14 10.65
C ALA A 76 6.48 -3.27 9.82
N GLY A 77 7.13 -2.17 9.47
CA GLY A 77 8.34 -2.19 8.64
C GLY A 77 8.05 -2.78 7.26
N ILE A 78 7.02 -2.26 6.57
CA ILE A 78 6.63 -2.74 5.23
C ILE A 78 7.77 -2.57 4.23
N THR A 79 7.97 -3.58 3.39
CA THR A 79 9.02 -3.61 2.37
C THR A 79 8.47 -3.45 0.95
N GLY A 80 7.17 -3.56 0.80
CA GLY A 80 6.49 -3.41 -0.48
C GLY A 80 4.99 -3.28 -0.35
N ILE A 81 4.38 -2.80 -1.40
CA ILE A 81 2.94 -2.59 -1.51
C ILE A 81 2.37 -3.45 -2.62
N VAL A 82 1.21 -4.03 -2.37
CA VAL A 82 0.36 -4.69 -3.36
C VAL A 82 -0.89 -3.83 -3.54
N LEU A 83 -1.10 -3.30 -4.74
CA LEU A 83 -2.28 -2.50 -5.06
C LEU A 83 -3.30 -3.37 -5.80
N THR A 84 -4.48 -3.54 -5.20
CA THR A 84 -5.59 -4.30 -5.79
C THR A 84 -6.61 -3.37 -6.44
N LYS A 85 -7.46 -3.92 -7.30
CA LYS A 85 -8.55 -3.23 -8.01
C LYS A 85 -8.09 -2.04 -8.87
N LEU A 86 -6.90 -2.16 -9.45
CA LEU A 86 -6.35 -1.12 -10.31
C LEU A 86 -7.14 -0.99 -11.63
N ASP A 87 -7.77 -2.07 -12.07
CA ASP A 87 -8.68 -2.14 -13.23
C ASP A 87 -9.94 -1.27 -13.09
N GLY A 88 -10.44 -1.11 -11.86
CA GLY A 88 -11.63 -0.30 -11.56
C GLY A 88 -11.38 1.19 -11.38
N THR A 89 -10.13 1.64 -11.45
CA THR A 89 -9.78 3.03 -11.20
C THR A 89 -9.22 3.70 -12.45
N ALA A 90 -9.88 4.76 -12.93
CA ALA A 90 -9.29 5.68 -13.91
C ALA A 90 -8.04 6.41 -13.34
N ARG A 91 -7.52 5.98 -12.18
CA ARG A 91 -6.70 6.81 -11.31
C ARG A 91 -5.40 6.12 -10.93
N GLY A 92 -4.46 6.11 -11.84
CA GLY A 92 -3.06 5.86 -11.49
C GLY A 92 -2.52 6.81 -10.42
N GLY A 93 -3.28 7.85 -10.04
CA GLY A 93 -2.90 8.86 -9.04
C GLY A 93 -2.57 8.29 -7.66
N VAL A 94 -3.23 7.21 -7.22
CA VAL A 94 -2.92 6.55 -5.95
C VAL A 94 -1.51 5.94 -5.94
N VAL A 95 -1.06 5.39 -7.07
CA VAL A 95 0.32 4.85 -7.21
C VAL A 95 1.34 5.97 -7.05
N LEU A 96 1.10 7.10 -7.73
CA LEU A 96 1.98 8.27 -7.67
C LEU A 96 2.00 8.86 -6.25
N ALA A 97 0.86 8.97 -5.58
CA ALA A 97 0.77 9.45 -4.21
C ALA A 97 1.51 8.55 -3.23
N ILE A 98 1.34 7.23 -3.34
CA ILE A 98 2.04 6.24 -2.53
C ILE A 98 3.56 6.36 -2.72
N ASN A 99 4.03 6.40 -3.98
CA ASN A 99 5.45 6.50 -4.28
C ASN A 99 6.06 7.80 -3.75
N ASN A 100 5.33 8.92 -3.87
CA ASN A 100 5.81 10.22 -3.41
C ASN A 100 5.83 10.38 -1.89
N GLU A 101 4.88 9.73 -1.18
CA GLU A 101 4.70 9.94 0.25
C GLU A 101 5.35 8.87 1.13
N LEU A 102 5.62 7.68 0.60
CA LEU A 102 5.97 6.53 1.44
C LEU A 102 7.37 5.99 1.28
N ASP A 103 8.07 6.28 0.22
CA ASP A 103 9.39 5.68 -0.05
C ASP A 103 9.39 4.13 0.12
N VAL A 104 8.27 3.50 -0.27
CA VAL A 104 8.07 2.05 -0.27
C VAL A 104 7.59 1.64 -1.66
N PRO A 105 8.27 0.70 -2.34
CA PRO A 105 7.93 0.36 -3.71
C PRO A 105 6.59 -0.37 -3.80
N VAL A 106 5.80 -0.05 -4.81
CA VAL A 106 4.72 -0.93 -5.27
C VAL A 106 5.39 -2.11 -5.98
N LYS A 107 5.14 -3.33 -5.51
CA LYS A 107 5.75 -4.55 -6.05
C LYS A 107 4.80 -5.33 -6.95
N PHE A 108 3.52 -5.34 -6.59
CA PHE A 108 2.50 -6.07 -7.33
C PHE A 108 1.25 -5.25 -7.49
N VAL A 109 0.51 -5.55 -8.55
CA VAL A 109 -0.82 -4.98 -8.85
C VAL A 109 -1.81 -6.10 -9.14
N GLY A 110 -3.02 -5.95 -8.60
CA GLY A 110 -4.16 -6.79 -8.93
C GLY A 110 -5.06 -6.06 -9.91
N VAL A 111 -5.25 -6.64 -11.08
CA VAL A 111 -6.07 -6.10 -12.18
C VAL A 111 -7.32 -6.94 -12.45
N GLY A 112 -7.65 -7.84 -11.52
CA GLY A 112 -8.79 -8.71 -11.57
C GLY A 112 -8.80 -9.68 -10.39
N GLU A 113 -9.53 -10.79 -10.48
CA GLU A 113 -9.73 -11.74 -9.37
C GLU A 113 -9.13 -13.14 -9.62
N GLN A 114 -8.52 -13.36 -10.78
CA GLN A 114 -7.86 -14.62 -11.10
C GLN A 114 -6.41 -14.62 -10.62
N ILE A 115 -5.79 -15.80 -10.56
CA ILE A 115 -4.41 -15.95 -10.10
C ILE A 115 -3.43 -15.15 -10.98
N ASP A 116 -3.68 -15.14 -12.28
CA ASP A 116 -2.84 -14.45 -13.27
C ASP A 116 -3.08 -12.94 -13.31
N ASP A 117 -4.12 -12.44 -12.61
CA ASP A 117 -4.42 -11.03 -12.48
C ASP A 117 -3.57 -10.34 -11.39
N LEU A 118 -2.82 -11.10 -10.61
CA LEU A 118 -1.79 -10.56 -9.71
C LEU A 118 -0.46 -10.50 -10.46
N GLN A 119 -0.06 -9.31 -10.86
CA GLN A 119 1.10 -9.09 -11.72
C GLN A 119 2.20 -8.30 -10.99
N PRO A 120 3.48 -8.52 -11.28
CA PRO A 120 4.55 -7.62 -10.86
C PRO A 120 4.27 -6.21 -11.39
N PHE A 121 4.53 -5.20 -10.57
CA PHE A 121 4.37 -3.80 -10.99
C PHE A 121 5.51 -3.40 -11.93
N ASP A 122 5.15 -2.97 -13.13
CA ASP A 122 6.06 -2.39 -14.11
C ASP A 122 5.83 -0.88 -14.18
N ALA A 123 6.78 -0.09 -13.68
CA ALA A 123 6.66 1.36 -13.61
C ALA A 123 6.65 2.03 -14.99
N ASP A 124 7.40 1.48 -15.96
CA ASP A 124 7.48 2.05 -17.30
C ASP A 124 6.18 1.76 -18.08
N ALA A 125 5.69 0.53 -18.01
CA ALA A 125 4.40 0.16 -18.59
C ALA A 125 3.25 0.93 -17.95
N PHE A 126 3.29 1.14 -16.62
CA PHE A 126 2.30 1.92 -15.89
C PHE A 126 2.32 3.40 -16.33
N ALA A 127 3.50 4.01 -16.42
CA ALA A 127 3.64 5.39 -16.86
C ALA A 127 3.17 5.56 -18.31
N ALA A 128 3.54 4.66 -19.23
CA ALA A 128 3.06 4.67 -20.60
C ALA A 128 1.52 4.59 -20.63
N GLY A 129 0.92 3.66 -19.91
CA GLY A 129 -0.54 3.50 -19.86
C GLY A 129 -1.27 4.70 -19.23
N LEU A 130 -0.60 5.48 -18.38
CA LEU A 130 -1.16 6.69 -17.80
C LEU A 130 -1.28 7.83 -18.81
N PHE A 131 -0.34 7.91 -19.76
CA PHE A 131 -0.24 8.98 -20.76
C PHE A 131 -0.79 8.58 -22.14
N ASP A 132 -0.83 7.28 -22.45
CA ASP A 132 -1.33 6.77 -23.74
C ASP A 132 -2.88 6.78 -23.86
N LYS A 133 -3.60 6.88 -22.76
CA LYS A 133 -5.02 7.23 -22.81
C LYS A 133 -5.14 8.71 -23.12
N ALA A 134 -5.23 9.04 -24.41
CA ALA A 134 -5.71 10.35 -24.85
C ALA A 134 -6.99 10.69 -24.05
N PRO A 135 -7.15 11.92 -23.57
CA PRO A 135 -8.32 12.31 -22.79
C PRO A 135 -9.56 12.19 -23.67
N THR A 136 -10.27 11.07 -23.56
CA THR A 136 -11.65 11.04 -23.96
C THR A 136 -12.40 11.82 -22.90
N GLU A 137 -12.67 13.10 -23.20
CA GLU A 137 -13.47 14.01 -22.38
C GLU A 137 -13.09 13.96 -20.90
N VAL A 138 -12.04 14.69 -20.56
CA VAL A 138 -11.77 15.04 -19.17
C VAL A 138 -12.91 15.97 -18.78
N ASP A 139 -13.78 15.55 -17.86
CA ASP A 139 -14.80 16.41 -17.29
C ASP A 139 -14.10 17.62 -16.66
N GLU A 140 -14.27 18.79 -17.29
CA GLU A 140 -13.68 20.05 -16.79
C GLU A 140 -14.11 20.35 -15.35
N GLU A 141 -15.28 19.84 -14.94
CA GLU A 141 -15.77 19.89 -13.55
C GLU A 141 -14.90 19.07 -12.57
N GLU A 142 -14.35 17.94 -12.99
CA GLU A 142 -13.51 17.09 -12.13
C GLU A 142 -12.12 17.71 -11.92
N ILE A 143 -11.57 18.35 -12.95
CA ILE A 143 -10.32 19.13 -12.85
C ILE A 143 -10.52 20.35 -11.94
N ALA A 144 -11.61 21.08 -12.12
CA ALA A 144 -11.93 22.25 -11.31
C ALA A 144 -12.12 21.88 -9.82
N SER A 145 -12.75 20.74 -9.54
CA SER A 145 -12.90 20.19 -8.17
C SER A 145 -11.57 19.83 -7.54
N PHE A 146 -10.63 19.27 -8.32
CA PHE A 146 -9.30 18.90 -7.82
C PHE A 146 -8.42 20.13 -7.53
N ILE A 147 -8.46 21.12 -8.44
CA ILE A 147 -7.72 22.39 -8.27
C ILE A 147 -8.30 23.18 -7.09
N GLY A 148 -9.62 23.29 -6.97
CA GLY A 148 -10.28 23.99 -5.86
C GLY A 148 -10.00 23.37 -4.49
N SER A 149 -9.88 22.05 -4.40
CA SER A 149 -9.53 21.37 -3.15
C SER A 149 -8.06 21.56 -2.75
N ALA A 150 -7.16 21.71 -3.74
CA ALA A 150 -5.74 21.97 -3.50
C ALA A 150 -5.50 23.43 -3.06
N GLU A 151 -6.21 24.38 -3.64
CA GLU A 151 -6.16 25.80 -3.24
C GLU A 151 -6.73 26.03 -1.85
N ALA A 152 -7.87 25.42 -1.51
CA ALA A 152 -8.45 25.50 -0.18
C ALA A 152 -7.53 24.93 0.91
N ALA A 153 -6.81 23.85 0.62
CA ALA A 153 -5.82 23.27 1.54
C ALA A 153 -4.55 24.13 1.70
N ALA A 154 -4.20 24.92 0.68
CA ALA A 154 -3.08 25.84 0.72
C ALA A 154 -3.43 27.10 1.55
N ASP A 155 -4.63 27.64 1.40
CA ASP A 155 -5.10 28.79 2.16
C ASP A 155 -5.28 28.49 3.66
N GLU A 156 -5.77 27.30 4.02
CA GLU A 156 -5.89 26.87 5.41
C GLU A 156 -4.52 26.73 6.11
N LYS A 157 -3.50 26.35 5.36
CA LYS A 157 -2.12 26.32 5.87
C LYS A 157 -1.50 27.72 6.02
N ALA A 158 -1.84 28.65 5.14
CA ALA A 158 -1.36 30.02 5.21
C ALA A 158 -1.96 30.80 6.41
N GLU A 159 -3.24 30.59 6.70
CA GLU A 159 -3.90 31.22 7.88
C GLU A 159 -3.38 30.69 9.22
N LYS A 160 -3.10 29.38 9.31
CA LYS A 160 -2.54 28.78 10.55
C LYS A 160 -1.07 29.14 10.79
N GLY A 161 -0.34 29.55 9.75
CA GLY A 161 1.05 30.02 9.86
C GLY A 161 1.20 31.46 10.29
N SER A 162 0.14 32.30 10.23
CA SER A 162 0.15 33.73 10.57
C SER A 162 -0.27 34.05 12.02
N GLN A 163 -0.61 33.04 12.82
CA GLN A 163 -1.07 33.22 14.23
C GLN A 163 -0.08 32.68 15.27
N ASN A 164 1.20 32.51 14.92
CA ASN A 164 2.23 32.11 15.88
C ASN A 164 3.38 33.12 15.92
#